data_a9429bba14970e7d10401a94166ecd47
#
_entry.id   a9429bba14970e7d10401a94166ecd47
#
_cell.length_a   1.000
_cell.length_b   1.000
_cell.length_c   1.000
_cell.angle_alpha   90.00
_cell.angle_beta   90.00
_cell.angle_gamma   90.00
#
_symmetry.space_group_name_H-M   'P 1'
#
loop_
_entity.id
_entity.type
_entity.pdbx_description
1 polymer ?
#
loop_
_entity_poly.entity_id
_entity_poly.type
_entity_poly.pdbx_seq_one_letter_code
_entity_poly.pdbx_strand_id
1 'polypeptide(L)'
;MKITDIKATPVAVPLKPSKTKSKMRKGPNAVIAVIVQVFTDEGYMGIGETPAVLGLDLSSAIVNSAKPILVGEDCANINLLMKRLYVQYNANHLHIHTASWAFSGIELALWDIMAQKAGMPLYQ
;
A
#
# COMPACT_ATOMS: atom_id res chain seq x y z
N MET A 1 6.11 18.61 5.48
CA MET A 1 6.39 17.69 4.35
C MET A 1 5.06 17.17 3.82
N LYS A 2 4.67 17.64 2.64
CA LYS A 2 3.35 17.33 2.08
C LYS A 2 3.41 16.19 1.07
N ILE A 3 2.39 15.35 1.06
CA ILE A 3 2.21 14.33 0.04
C ILE A 3 1.86 15.01 -1.29
N THR A 4 2.60 14.70 -2.35
CA THR A 4 2.38 15.26 -3.70
C THR A 4 1.72 14.27 -4.65
N ASP A 5 1.99 12.97 -4.51
CA ASP A 5 1.36 11.92 -5.31
C ASP A 5 1.41 10.57 -4.59
N ILE A 6 0.55 9.66 -5.03
CA ILE A 6 0.53 8.25 -4.63
C ILE A 6 0.38 7.42 -5.89
N LYS A 7 1.22 6.39 -6.06
CA LYS A 7 1.14 5.46 -7.19
C LYS A 7 0.95 4.03 -6.69
N ALA A 8 0.09 3.30 -7.36
CA ALA A 8 -0.12 1.88 -7.16
C ALA A 8 0.29 1.12 -8.41
N THR A 9 1.28 0.24 -8.30
CA THR A 9 1.81 -0.54 -9.41
C THR A 9 1.58 -2.02 -9.12
N PRO A 10 0.65 -2.69 -9.83
CA PRO A 10 0.47 -4.13 -9.71
C PRO A 10 1.68 -4.88 -10.26
N VAL A 11 2.12 -5.89 -9.52
CA VAL A 11 3.25 -6.75 -9.89
C VAL A 11 2.90 -8.22 -9.72
N ALA A 12 3.44 -9.05 -10.59
CA ALA A 12 3.35 -10.51 -10.50
C ALA A 12 4.77 -11.09 -10.48
N VAL A 13 5.19 -11.61 -9.32
CA VAL A 13 6.52 -12.19 -9.14
C VAL A 13 6.45 -13.70 -9.36
N PRO A 14 7.08 -14.25 -10.42
CA PRO A 14 7.04 -15.67 -10.68
C PRO A 14 7.63 -16.47 -9.52
N LEU A 15 6.93 -17.52 -9.10
CA LEU A 15 7.45 -18.47 -8.12
C LEU A 15 8.47 -19.42 -8.79
N LYS A 16 9.58 -19.67 -8.10
CA LYS A 16 10.51 -20.71 -8.53
C LYS A 16 9.77 -22.06 -8.53
N PRO A 17 10.00 -22.92 -9.54
CA PRO A 17 9.40 -24.26 -9.55
C PRO A 17 9.77 -25.01 -8.26
N SER A 18 8.77 -25.40 -7.48
CA SER A 18 8.99 -26.23 -6.29
C SER A 18 9.31 -27.66 -6.74
N LYS A 19 10.39 -28.22 -6.21
CA LYS A 19 10.72 -29.66 -6.41
C LYS A 19 9.70 -30.58 -5.73
N THR A 20 8.90 -30.05 -4.80
CA THR A 20 7.85 -30.80 -4.10
C THR A 20 6.55 -30.67 -4.90
N LYS A 21 6.19 -31.75 -5.60
CA LYS A 21 4.89 -31.87 -6.27
C LYS A 21 3.77 -32.00 -5.24
N SER A 22 3.42 -30.93 -4.56
CA SER A 22 2.19 -30.89 -3.79
C SER A 22 1.02 -30.84 -4.77
N LYS A 23 0.29 -31.95 -4.86
CA LYS A 23 -0.93 -32.09 -5.69
C LYS A 23 -2.06 -31.14 -5.27
N MET A 24 -1.90 -30.35 -4.18
CA MET A 24 -2.95 -29.52 -3.58
C MET A 24 -2.92 -28.04 -3.98
N ARG A 25 -1.92 -27.56 -4.74
CA ARG A 25 -1.88 -26.16 -5.18
C ARG A 25 -2.05 -26.04 -6.70
N LYS A 26 -3.28 -26.01 -7.15
CA LYS A 26 -3.64 -25.38 -8.42
C LYS A 26 -3.80 -23.86 -8.19
N GLY A 27 -2.72 -23.19 -7.79
CA GLY A 27 -2.69 -21.75 -7.63
C GLY A 27 -1.86 -21.08 -8.73
N PRO A 28 -1.95 -19.77 -8.91
CA PRO A 28 -1.10 -19.07 -9.86
C PRO A 28 0.38 -19.31 -9.54
N ASN A 29 1.20 -19.50 -10.57
CA ASN A 29 2.64 -19.69 -10.44
C ASN A 29 3.38 -18.38 -10.11
N ALA A 30 2.71 -17.43 -9.49
CA ALA A 30 3.23 -16.12 -9.15
C ALA A 30 2.65 -15.61 -7.83
N VAL A 31 3.43 -14.84 -7.09
CA VAL A 31 2.94 -13.97 -6.01
C VAL A 31 2.50 -12.66 -6.65
N ILE A 32 1.28 -12.27 -6.36
CA ILE A 32 0.70 -11.04 -6.89
C ILE A 32 0.59 -10.04 -5.75
N ALA A 33 1.14 -8.85 -5.96
CA ALA A 33 1.11 -7.75 -5.00
C ALA A 33 0.95 -6.41 -5.72
N VAL A 34 0.64 -5.35 -4.98
CA VAL A 34 0.63 -3.99 -5.48
C VAL A 34 1.68 -3.19 -4.71
N ILE A 35 2.66 -2.66 -5.42
CA ILE A 35 3.65 -1.74 -4.84
C ILE A 35 3.03 -0.36 -4.77
N VAL A 36 3.07 0.22 -3.57
CA VAL A 36 2.58 1.57 -3.28
C VAL A 36 3.76 2.49 -3.10
N GLN A 37 3.77 3.59 -3.84
CA GLN A 37 4.76 4.65 -3.71
C GLN A 37 4.07 5.94 -3.30
N VAL A 38 4.57 6.60 -2.25
CA VAL A 38 4.11 7.91 -1.79
C VAL A 38 5.23 8.92 -2.00
N PHE A 39 4.91 10.02 -2.67
CA PHE A 39 5.87 11.09 -3.00
C PHE A 39 5.59 12.34 -2.16
N THR A 40 6.65 13.09 -1.85
CA THR A 40 6.55 14.31 -1.04
C THR A 40 7.15 15.52 -1.75
N ASP A 41 6.78 16.72 -1.30
CA ASP A 41 7.32 18.02 -1.75
C ASP A 41 8.78 18.25 -1.33
N GLU A 42 9.29 17.50 -0.35
CA GLU A 42 10.70 17.54 0.08
C GLU A 42 11.58 16.53 -0.67
N GLY A 43 11.05 15.81 -1.66
CA GLY A 43 11.79 14.86 -2.49
C GLY A 43 11.93 13.45 -1.91
N TYR A 44 11.34 13.16 -0.77
CA TYR A 44 11.27 11.79 -0.25
C TYR A 44 10.23 10.97 -1.01
N MET A 45 10.53 9.68 -1.19
CA MET A 45 9.61 8.70 -1.76
C MET A 45 9.62 7.46 -0.88
N GLY A 46 8.48 7.16 -0.28
CA GLY A 46 8.31 5.94 0.52
C GLY A 46 7.69 4.81 -0.30
N ILE A 47 8.05 3.60 0.07
CA ILE A 47 7.57 2.37 -0.58
C ILE A 47 6.85 1.50 0.46
N GLY A 48 5.68 1.01 0.05
CA GLY A 48 4.93 -0.01 0.76
C GLY A 48 4.41 -1.06 -0.19
N GLU A 49 3.90 -2.14 0.37
CA GLU A 49 3.29 -3.23 -0.38
C GLU A 49 1.90 -3.54 0.18
N THR A 50 0.95 -3.79 -0.70
CA THR A 50 -0.35 -4.33 -0.32
C THR A 50 -0.63 -5.62 -1.08
N PRO A 51 -1.22 -6.64 -0.43
CA PRO A 51 -1.60 -7.87 -1.11
C PRO A 51 -2.67 -7.60 -2.17
N ALA A 52 -2.59 -8.29 -3.29
CA ALA A 52 -3.62 -8.26 -4.32
C ALA A 52 -4.82 -9.11 -3.89
N VAL A 53 -5.67 -8.54 -3.08
CA VAL A 53 -6.90 -9.20 -2.63
C VAL A 53 -7.99 -9.01 -3.67
N LEU A 54 -8.65 -10.10 -4.04
CA LEU A 54 -9.72 -10.13 -5.05
C LEU A 54 -9.30 -9.63 -6.45
N GLY A 55 -8.00 -9.52 -6.71
CA GLY A 55 -7.43 -9.11 -7.98
C GLY A 55 -6.59 -7.85 -7.92
N LEU A 56 -5.65 -7.74 -8.86
CA LEU A 56 -4.70 -6.61 -8.95
C LEU A 56 -5.41 -5.26 -9.08
N ASP A 57 -6.50 -5.23 -9.82
CA ASP A 57 -7.20 -4.00 -10.16
C ASP A 57 -7.91 -3.39 -8.96
N LEU A 58 -8.48 -4.21 -8.08
CA LEU A 58 -9.21 -3.71 -6.91
C LEU A 58 -8.28 -3.01 -5.92
N SER A 59 -7.15 -3.63 -5.56
CA SER A 59 -6.19 -3.01 -4.63
C SER A 59 -5.61 -1.72 -5.20
N SER A 60 -5.30 -1.70 -6.50
CA SER A 60 -4.84 -0.49 -7.19
C SER A 60 -5.90 0.60 -7.21
N ALA A 61 -7.16 0.26 -7.47
CA ALA A 61 -8.28 1.20 -7.46
C ALA A 61 -8.49 1.81 -6.07
N ILE A 62 -8.42 1.00 -5.00
CA ILE A 62 -8.57 1.47 -3.62
C ILE A 62 -7.43 2.43 -3.26
N VAL A 63 -6.18 2.09 -3.57
CA VAL A 63 -5.04 2.99 -3.33
C VAL A 63 -5.19 4.30 -4.12
N ASN A 64 -5.57 4.22 -5.38
CA ASN A 64 -5.78 5.42 -6.20
C ASN A 64 -6.93 6.29 -5.67
N SER A 65 -7.97 5.71 -5.10
CA SER A 65 -9.08 6.46 -4.51
C SER A 65 -8.71 7.17 -3.20
N ALA A 66 -7.58 6.83 -2.57
CA ALA A 66 -7.04 7.54 -1.42
C ALA A 66 -6.37 8.88 -1.79
N LYS A 67 -5.98 9.09 -3.04
CA LYS A 67 -5.29 10.33 -3.47
C LYS A 67 -6.02 11.62 -3.09
N PRO A 68 -7.33 11.79 -3.36
CA PRO A 68 -8.04 13.03 -3.03
C PRO A 68 -8.06 13.34 -1.52
N ILE A 69 -7.84 12.32 -0.68
CA ILE A 69 -7.87 12.44 0.78
C ILE A 69 -6.48 12.80 1.32
N LEU A 70 -5.43 12.29 0.68
CA LEU A 70 -4.07 12.33 1.20
C LEU A 70 -3.16 13.36 0.54
N VAL A 71 -3.36 13.65 -0.75
CA VAL A 71 -2.52 14.63 -1.46
C VAL A 71 -2.73 16.02 -0.89
N GLY A 72 -1.62 16.70 -0.57
CA GLY A 72 -1.58 18.00 0.10
C GLY A 72 -1.50 17.94 1.63
N GLU A 73 -1.75 16.77 2.23
CA GLU A 73 -1.68 16.55 3.67
C GLU A 73 -0.22 16.35 4.14
N ASP A 74 0.03 16.62 5.43
CA ASP A 74 1.35 16.36 6.03
C ASP A 74 1.54 14.88 6.31
N CYS A 75 2.51 14.26 5.64
CA CYS A 75 2.81 12.83 5.75
C CYS A 75 3.26 12.40 7.16
N ALA A 76 3.67 13.33 8.05
CA ALA A 76 4.01 13.01 9.43
C ALA A 76 2.79 12.65 10.30
N ASN A 77 1.59 13.05 9.86
CA ASN A 77 0.34 12.80 10.60
C ASN A 77 -0.27 11.43 10.28
N ILE A 78 0.56 10.36 10.24
CA ILE A 78 0.17 9.02 9.76
C ILE A 78 -1.14 8.54 10.40
N ASN A 79 -1.24 8.55 11.72
CA ASN A 79 -2.44 8.07 12.43
C ASN A 79 -3.71 8.84 12.03
N LEU A 80 -3.61 10.17 11.84
CA LEU A 80 -4.73 10.99 11.41
C LEU A 80 -5.15 10.66 9.98
N LEU A 81 -4.18 10.50 9.08
CA LEU A 81 -4.41 10.17 7.68
C LEU A 81 -5.06 8.80 7.54
N MET A 82 -4.55 7.79 8.24
CA MET A 82 -5.14 6.45 8.25
C MET A 82 -6.56 6.46 8.82
N LYS A 83 -6.80 7.19 9.91
CA LYS A 83 -8.14 7.35 10.47
C LYS A 83 -9.12 7.96 9.46
N ARG A 84 -8.71 9.01 8.73
CA ARG A 84 -9.54 9.63 7.68
C ARG A 84 -9.89 8.65 6.57
N LEU A 85 -8.92 7.86 6.11
CA LEU A 85 -9.14 6.81 5.11
C LEU A 85 -10.19 5.80 5.61
N TYR A 86 -10.00 5.26 6.82
CA TYR A 86 -10.94 4.28 7.38
C TYR A 86 -12.35 4.83 7.56
N VAL A 87 -12.50 6.07 8.04
CA VAL A 87 -13.82 6.71 8.20
C VAL A 87 -14.51 6.88 6.84
N GLN A 88 -13.78 7.37 5.83
CA GLN A 88 -14.32 7.58 4.50
C GLN A 88 -14.78 6.27 3.84
N TYR A 89 -14.03 5.20 4.03
CA TYR A 89 -14.35 3.91 3.41
C TYR A 89 -15.44 3.15 4.17
N ASN A 90 -15.51 3.26 5.49
CA ASN A 90 -16.63 2.73 6.26
C ASN A 90 -17.97 3.41 5.89
N ALA A 91 -17.95 4.72 5.65
CA ALA A 91 -19.13 5.45 5.19
C ALA A 91 -19.64 4.97 3.82
N ASN A 92 -18.77 4.40 2.99
CA ASN A 92 -19.09 3.88 1.67
C ASN A 92 -19.34 2.36 1.64
N HIS A 93 -19.57 1.74 2.80
CA HIS A 93 -19.87 0.29 2.92
C HIS A 93 -18.80 -0.66 2.34
N LEU A 94 -17.57 -0.20 2.16
CA LEU A 94 -16.48 -1.10 1.81
C LEU A 94 -16.12 -1.98 3.01
N HIS A 95 -16.03 -3.27 2.80
CA HIS A 95 -15.62 -4.20 3.85
C HIS A 95 -14.28 -3.78 4.45
N ILE A 96 -14.28 -3.58 5.77
CA ILE A 96 -13.14 -3.09 6.54
C ILE A 96 -11.84 -3.88 6.27
N HIS A 97 -11.95 -5.18 6.04
CA HIS A 97 -10.80 -6.04 5.75
C HIS A 97 -10.13 -5.70 4.41
N THR A 98 -10.91 -5.49 3.36
CA THR A 98 -10.36 -5.16 2.03
C THR A 98 -9.70 -3.79 2.04
N ALA A 99 -10.32 -2.82 2.71
CA ALA A 99 -9.76 -1.49 2.90
C ALA A 99 -8.47 -1.53 3.73
N SER A 100 -8.45 -2.28 4.83
CA SER A 100 -7.27 -2.43 5.68
C SER A 100 -6.07 -2.97 4.90
N TRP A 101 -6.27 -3.97 4.07
CA TRP A 101 -5.20 -4.55 3.27
C TRP A 101 -4.67 -3.57 2.22
N ALA A 102 -5.55 -2.84 1.54
CA ALA A 102 -5.11 -1.84 0.57
C ALA A 102 -4.37 -0.66 1.22
N PHE A 103 -4.83 -0.22 2.40
CA PHE A 103 -4.21 0.91 3.10
C PHE A 103 -2.91 0.54 3.82
N SER A 104 -2.67 -0.73 4.13
CA SER A 104 -1.39 -1.16 4.72
C SER A 104 -0.18 -0.74 3.89
N GLY A 105 -0.28 -0.80 2.57
CA GLY A 105 0.79 -0.35 1.68
C GLY A 105 1.01 1.17 1.74
N ILE A 106 -0.06 1.96 1.89
CA ILE A 106 0.06 3.41 2.09
C ILE A 106 0.72 3.71 3.43
N GLU A 107 0.26 3.07 4.50
CA GLU A 107 0.79 3.25 5.85
C GLU A 107 2.28 2.90 5.91
N LEU A 108 2.69 1.76 5.35
CA LEU A 108 4.10 1.36 5.26
C LEU A 108 4.94 2.39 4.50
N ALA A 109 4.44 2.90 3.37
CA ALA A 109 5.14 3.93 2.60
C ALA A 109 5.31 5.24 3.39
N LEU A 110 4.31 5.64 4.18
CA LEU A 110 4.42 6.82 5.05
C LEU A 110 5.45 6.62 6.16
N TRP A 111 5.48 5.45 6.80
CA TRP A 111 6.50 5.11 7.80
C TRP A 111 7.91 5.03 7.18
N ASP A 112 8.04 4.52 5.96
CA ASP A 112 9.31 4.50 5.24
C ASP A 112 9.85 5.92 4.99
N ILE A 113 8.98 6.88 4.59
CA ILE A 113 9.34 8.30 4.48
C ILE A 113 9.86 8.84 5.81
N MET A 114 9.17 8.54 6.92
CA MET A 114 9.59 9.02 8.24
C MET A 114 10.94 8.45 8.67
N ALA A 115 11.19 7.18 8.38
CA ALA A 115 12.48 6.53 8.62
C ALA A 115 13.61 7.16 7.79
N GLN A 116 13.39 7.41 6.49
CA GLN A 116 14.33 8.11 5.62
C GLN A 116 14.65 9.51 6.16
N LYS A 117 13.63 10.27 6.56
CA LYS A 117 13.81 11.62 7.13
C LYS A 117 14.58 11.60 8.44
N ALA A 118 14.39 10.57 9.26
CA ALA A 118 15.15 10.38 10.50
C ALA A 118 16.57 9.84 10.30
N GLY A 119 16.93 9.42 9.08
CA GLY A 119 18.22 8.79 8.78
C GLY A 119 18.38 7.41 9.42
N MET A 120 17.27 6.71 9.66
CA MET A 120 17.23 5.41 10.34
C MET A 120 16.50 4.38 9.48
N PRO A 121 16.85 3.09 9.60
CA PRO A 121 16.03 2.02 9.04
C PRO A 121 14.65 1.95 9.72
N LEU A 122 13.62 1.54 8.97
CA LEU A 122 12.24 1.48 9.48
C LEU A 122 12.08 0.57 10.72
N TYR A 123 12.92 -0.45 10.89
CA TYR A 123 12.86 -1.36 12.03
C TYR A 123 13.38 -0.76 13.36
N GLN A 124 14.04 0.39 13.36
CA GLN A 124 14.52 1.14 14.53
C GLN A 124 13.54 2.23 14.96
#